data_b0a5646a5597dab01baee68a586e6b87
#
_entry.id   b0a5646a5597dab01baee68a586e6b87
#
_cell.length_a   1.000
_cell.length_b   1.000
_cell.length_c   1.000
_cell.angle_alpha   90.00
_cell.angle_beta   90.00
_cell.angle_gamma   90.00
#
_symmetry.space_group_name_H-M   'P 1'
#
loop_
_entity.id
_entity.type
_entity.pdbx_description
1 polymer ?
#
loop_
_entity_poly.entity_id
_entity_poly.type
_entity_poly.pdbx_seq_one_letter_code
_entity_poly.pdbx_strand_id
1 'polypeptide(L)'
;MKSSFFSNIDGKNSALKKRIIALCINEDGYSIADLSKELNTSIPTITKIVGELMDEGFLVDMGKLGTNGGRRPSIYGLNPSAGYFVGTDVKKKSISIAVTNFKGHTVVHQEELPFTVQNSEASFRELCTAIKKYLSDNGIDPSEVLAYGVNLTGRVNNETGYCFSYFIGEDRPISAFLKEELQAEVFVENDSRAMTYGEYICGVANNEKNMLFVNVTWGLGMGMIIDGKLSYGKSGYSGEIGHFPLLDNDQICHCGKTGCLETGASGSAIHRIFTEKLREGRASLLSEKFNKGEEISLMDILNAVNEEDVLAIEVIEGIGTTLGRALAGLINLFNPELVVIGGIVANAREYLLLPVKSAIQKHSLNLVNKDTSIKFSKLGDKAGPIGACMLSRTKLLGLM
;
A
#
# COMPACT_ATOMS: atom_id res chain seq x y z
N MET A 1 4.71 -19.91 18.65
CA MET A 1 6.05 -19.81 19.27
C MET A 1 7.00 -18.81 18.57
N LYS A 2 7.06 -18.73 17.23
CA LYS A 2 7.95 -17.75 16.54
C LYS A 2 7.48 -16.27 16.70
N SER A 3 6.19 -16.02 16.80
CA SER A 3 5.67 -14.64 17.05
C SER A 3 6.04 -14.10 18.44
N SER A 4 6.19 -14.97 19.44
CA SER A 4 6.63 -14.57 20.80
C SER A 4 8.09 -14.09 20.85
N PHE A 5 8.91 -14.48 19.87
CA PHE A 5 10.27 -13.97 19.72
C PHE A 5 10.31 -12.46 19.49
N PHE A 6 9.35 -11.93 18.71
CA PHE A 6 9.28 -10.49 18.39
C PHE A 6 8.57 -9.67 19.46
N SER A 7 7.72 -10.29 20.30
CA SER A 7 6.96 -9.62 21.37
C SER A 7 7.70 -9.56 22.73
N ASN A 8 8.69 -10.42 22.97
CA ASN A 8 9.42 -10.52 24.25
C ASN A 8 10.82 -9.87 24.18
N ILE A 9 10.89 -8.61 23.68
CA ILE A 9 12.16 -8.03 23.31
C ILE A 9 12.58 -6.91 24.28
N ASP A 10 12.96 -7.27 25.48
CA ASP A 10 13.70 -6.44 26.43
C ASP A 10 15.09 -6.99 26.72
N GLY A 11 16.06 -6.76 25.82
CA GLY A 11 17.44 -7.16 26.04
C GLY A 11 18.42 -6.68 24.95
N LYS A 12 19.69 -6.42 25.35
CA LYS A 12 20.76 -6.01 24.41
C LYS A 12 20.90 -6.95 23.19
N ASN A 13 20.73 -8.25 23.38
CA ASN A 13 20.82 -9.25 22.31
C ASN A 13 19.68 -9.15 21.32
N SER A 14 18.49 -8.79 21.77
CA SER A 14 17.32 -8.67 20.93
C SER A 14 17.39 -7.48 19.96
N ALA A 15 17.84 -6.33 20.43
CA ALA A 15 18.10 -5.18 19.56
C ALA A 15 19.13 -5.51 18.48
N LEU A 16 20.18 -6.29 18.85
CA LEU A 16 21.20 -6.71 17.90
C LEU A 16 20.67 -7.74 16.89
N LYS A 17 19.83 -8.69 17.31
CA LYS A 17 19.16 -9.65 16.42
C LYS A 17 18.30 -8.92 15.37
N LYS A 18 17.48 -7.93 15.79
CA LYS A 18 16.68 -7.11 14.86
C LYS A 18 17.55 -6.35 13.87
N ARG A 19 18.66 -5.75 14.32
CA ARG A 19 19.59 -5.04 13.43
C ARG A 19 20.24 -5.95 12.41
N ILE A 20 20.60 -7.19 12.78
CA ILE A 20 21.13 -8.20 11.84
C ILE A 20 20.06 -8.57 10.81
N ILE A 21 18.84 -8.85 11.24
CA ILE A 21 17.71 -9.14 10.33
C ILE A 21 17.48 -7.94 9.38
N ALA A 22 17.50 -6.71 9.90
CA ALA A 22 17.35 -5.49 9.11
C ALA A 22 18.39 -5.34 8.00
N LEU A 23 19.65 -5.61 8.31
CA LEU A 23 20.72 -5.61 7.30
C LEU A 23 20.46 -6.67 6.22
N CYS A 24 20.13 -7.90 6.63
CA CYS A 24 19.84 -8.99 5.69
C CYS A 24 18.53 -8.82 4.88
N ILE A 25 17.69 -7.83 5.19
CA ILE A 25 16.54 -7.44 4.34
C ILE A 25 17.03 -6.66 3.12
N ASN A 26 18.01 -5.77 3.33
CA ASN A 26 18.49 -4.86 2.30
C ASN A 26 19.50 -5.49 1.34
N GLU A 27 20.19 -6.54 1.81
CA GLU A 27 21.22 -7.25 1.07
C GLU A 27 20.97 -8.76 1.12
N ASP A 28 21.35 -9.48 0.09
CA ASP A 28 21.09 -10.94 0.01
C ASP A 28 21.84 -11.77 1.06
N GLY A 29 22.81 -11.18 1.78
CA GLY A 29 23.49 -11.82 2.88
C GLY A 29 24.81 -11.16 3.26
N TYR A 30 25.28 -11.47 4.45
CA TYR A 30 26.49 -10.91 5.05
C TYR A 30 27.41 -12.01 5.60
N SER A 31 28.73 -11.76 5.54
CA SER A 31 29.66 -12.54 6.35
C SER A 31 29.66 -12.05 7.81
N ILE A 32 30.17 -12.89 8.73
CA ILE A 32 30.36 -12.49 10.14
C ILE A 32 31.24 -11.23 10.26
N ALA A 33 32.26 -11.11 9.40
CA ALA A 33 33.15 -9.96 9.40
C ALA A 33 32.45 -8.68 8.95
N ASP A 34 31.61 -8.76 7.91
CA ASP A 34 30.83 -7.61 7.42
C ASP A 34 29.81 -7.16 8.47
N LEU A 35 29.05 -8.09 9.07
CA LEU A 35 28.13 -7.79 10.17
C LEU A 35 28.84 -7.15 11.35
N SER A 36 30.04 -7.65 11.70
CA SER A 36 30.86 -7.09 12.78
C SER A 36 31.23 -5.63 12.50
N LYS A 37 31.59 -5.32 11.25
CA LYS A 37 31.95 -3.98 10.81
C LYS A 37 30.73 -3.05 10.80
N GLU A 38 29.64 -3.45 10.14
CA GLU A 38 28.42 -2.66 9.99
C GLU A 38 27.76 -2.34 11.35
N LEU A 39 27.82 -3.29 12.29
CA LEU A 39 27.20 -3.14 13.60
C LEU A 39 28.13 -2.61 14.67
N ASN A 40 29.42 -2.37 14.33
CA ASN A 40 30.49 -1.99 15.27
C ASN A 40 30.50 -2.87 16.53
N THR A 41 30.49 -4.19 16.31
CA THR A 41 30.35 -5.22 17.36
C THR A 41 31.39 -6.31 17.14
N SER A 42 31.91 -6.90 18.23
CA SER A 42 32.98 -7.89 18.13
C SER A 42 32.56 -9.15 17.36
N ILE A 43 33.51 -9.73 16.60
CA ILE A 43 33.30 -10.99 15.85
C ILE A 43 32.69 -12.10 16.71
N PRO A 44 33.20 -12.39 17.94
CA PRO A 44 32.64 -13.43 18.80
C PRO A 44 31.16 -13.17 19.15
N THR A 45 30.79 -11.92 19.40
CA THR A 45 29.40 -11.53 19.70
C THR A 45 28.52 -11.77 18.49
N ILE A 46 28.93 -11.32 17.31
CA ILE A 46 28.17 -11.53 16.06
C ILE A 46 28.03 -13.01 15.76
N THR A 47 29.11 -13.80 15.88
CA THR A 47 29.07 -15.25 15.68
C THR A 47 28.04 -15.93 16.58
N LYS A 48 28.00 -15.55 17.86
CA LYS A 48 27.01 -16.06 18.80
C LYS A 48 25.58 -15.71 18.37
N ILE A 49 25.32 -14.42 18.03
CA ILE A 49 23.97 -13.96 17.68
C ILE A 49 23.50 -14.56 16.35
N VAL A 50 24.36 -14.69 15.35
CA VAL A 50 24.04 -15.36 14.08
C VAL A 50 23.73 -16.84 14.33
N GLY A 51 24.50 -17.51 15.19
CA GLY A 51 24.20 -18.91 15.61
C GLY A 51 22.81 -19.03 16.24
N GLU A 52 22.48 -18.14 17.20
CA GLU A 52 21.14 -18.11 17.81
C GLU A 52 20.03 -17.89 16.76
N LEU A 53 20.22 -16.95 15.81
CA LEU A 53 19.24 -16.68 14.75
C LEU A 53 19.09 -17.85 13.76
N MET A 54 20.15 -18.64 13.53
CA MET A 54 20.09 -19.86 12.74
C MET A 54 19.34 -20.97 13.49
N ASP A 55 19.60 -21.16 14.76
CA ASP A 55 18.92 -22.16 15.62
C ASP A 55 17.42 -21.83 15.75
N GLU A 56 17.07 -20.53 15.79
CA GLU A 56 15.70 -20.03 15.78
C GLU A 56 15.04 -20.09 14.38
N GLY A 57 15.82 -20.39 13.34
CA GLY A 57 15.38 -20.56 11.96
C GLY A 57 15.12 -19.27 11.19
N PHE A 58 15.63 -18.11 11.64
CA PHE A 58 15.50 -16.82 10.94
C PHE A 58 16.60 -16.57 9.92
N LEU A 59 17.80 -17.12 10.13
CA LEU A 59 18.92 -17.07 9.19
C LEU A 59 19.28 -18.46 8.69
N VAL A 60 19.91 -18.50 7.52
CA VAL A 60 20.51 -19.69 6.91
C VAL A 60 21.91 -19.38 6.39
N ASP A 61 22.79 -20.39 6.40
CA ASP A 61 24.08 -20.32 5.69
C ASP A 61 23.81 -20.48 4.18
N MET A 62 24.08 -19.45 3.42
CA MET A 62 23.89 -19.39 1.97
C MET A 62 25.11 -19.94 1.20
N GLY A 63 26.12 -20.46 1.91
CA GLY A 63 27.34 -20.98 1.32
C GLY A 63 28.49 -19.96 1.33
N LYS A 64 29.50 -20.20 0.51
CA LYS A 64 30.75 -19.44 0.50
C LYS A 64 30.82 -18.49 -0.71
N LEU A 65 31.26 -17.25 -0.49
CA LEU A 65 31.58 -16.33 -1.59
C LEU A 65 32.68 -16.88 -2.50
N GLY A 66 32.47 -16.77 -3.80
CA GLY A 66 33.50 -17.02 -4.81
C GLY A 66 34.56 -15.92 -4.75
N THR A 67 35.76 -16.20 -4.20
CA THR A 67 36.87 -15.23 -4.22
C THR A 67 38.07 -15.82 -4.96
N ASN A 68 38.84 -14.97 -5.62
CA ASN A 68 40.06 -15.33 -6.35
C ASN A 68 41.29 -15.54 -5.44
N GLY A 69 41.11 -16.04 -4.20
CA GLY A 69 42.20 -16.37 -3.26
C GLY A 69 41.84 -16.18 -1.79
N GLY A 70 42.31 -17.05 -0.89
CA GLY A 70 42.08 -17.02 0.56
C GLY A 70 40.92 -17.89 1.05
N ARG A 71 40.76 -17.98 2.41
CA ARG A 71 39.65 -18.71 3.07
C ARG A 71 38.32 -18.01 2.77
N ARG A 72 37.46 -18.70 2.06
CA ARG A 72 36.14 -18.20 1.66
C ARG A 72 35.22 -18.07 2.89
N PRO A 73 34.72 -16.86 3.25
CA PRO A 73 33.80 -16.73 4.36
C PRO A 73 32.42 -17.29 3.99
N SER A 74 31.70 -17.86 4.95
CA SER A 74 30.28 -18.19 4.85
C SER A 74 29.47 -16.90 4.83
N ILE A 75 28.40 -16.90 4.04
CA ILE A 75 27.42 -15.81 3.95
C ILE A 75 26.13 -16.27 4.61
N TYR A 76 25.59 -15.42 5.45
CA TYR A 76 24.35 -15.67 6.20
C TYR A 76 23.26 -14.71 5.70
N GLY A 77 22.11 -15.23 5.35
CA GLY A 77 20.98 -14.48 4.86
C GLY A 77 19.67 -14.89 5.50
N LEU A 78 18.58 -14.18 5.20
CA LEU A 78 17.26 -14.51 5.72
C LEU A 78 16.78 -15.88 5.22
N ASN A 79 16.20 -16.65 6.12
CA ASN A 79 15.50 -17.88 5.79
C ASN A 79 14.09 -17.56 5.24
N PRO A 80 13.80 -17.81 3.96
CA PRO A 80 12.46 -17.55 3.42
C PRO A 80 11.33 -18.29 4.16
N SER A 81 11.65 -19.49 4.69
CA SER A 81 10.71 -20.35 5.41
C SER A 81 10.59 -20.04 6.90
N ALA A 82 11.16 -18.92 7.38
CA ALA A 82 11.06 -18.55 8.80
C ALA A 82 9.61 -18.24 9.24
N GLY A 83 8.75 -17.86 8.30
CA GLY A 83 7.32 -17.60 8.50
C GLY A 83 6.75 -16.72 7.41
N TYR A 84 5.47 -16.39 7.55
CA TYR A 84 4.71 -15.64 6.56
C TYR A 84 4.16 -14.34 7.12
N PHE A 85 3.93 -13.38 6.23
CA PHE A 85 3.15 -12.17 6.47
C PHE A 85 1.95 -12.17 5.55
N VAL A 86 0.77 -11.91 6.11
CA VAL A 86 -0.49 -11.90 5.37
C VAL A 86 -0.98 -10.48 5.28
N GLY A 87 -1.22 -10.00 4.07
CA GLY A 87 -1.78 -8.67 3.81
C GLY A 87 -3.17 -8.78 3.22
N THR A 88 -4.14 -8.10 3.81
CA THR A 88 -5.51 -8.05 3.34
C THR A 88 -5.91 -6.61 3.07
N ASP A 89 -6.36 -6.33 1.86
CA ASP A 89 -6.93 -5.04 1.45
C ASP A 89 -8.45 -5.17 1.41
N VAL A 90 -9.14 -4.44 2.30
CA VAL A 90 -10.59 -4.55 2.49
C VAL A 90 -11.28 -3.40 1.78
N LYS A 91 -11.92 -3.73 0.66
CA LYS A 91 -12.78 -2.82 -0.12
C LYS A 91 -14.25 -3.01 0.29
N LYS A 92 -15.14 -2.15 -0.17
CA LYS A 92 -16.55 -2.19 0.19
C LYS A 92 -17.26 -3.50 -0.19
N LYS A 93 -16.92 -4.09 -1.34
CA LYS A 93 -17.59 -5.27 -1.91
C LYS A 93 -16.65 -6.45 -2.19
N SER A 94 -15.36 -6.30 -1.88
CA SER A 94 -14.36 -7.34 -2.10
C SER A 94 -13.20 -7.22 -1.11
N ILE A 95 -12.41 -8.28 -1.01
CA ILE A 95 -11.10 -8.26 -0.36
C ILE A 95 -10.04 -8.77 -1.34
N SER A 96 -8.84 -8.24 -1.22
CA SER A 96 -7.66 -8.78 -1.90
C SER A 96 -6.66 -9.25 -0.85
N ILE A 97 -6.09 -10.44 -1.04
CA ILE A 97 -5.18 -11.05 -0.07
C ILE A 97 -3.85 -11.38 -0.76
N ALA A 98 -2.75 -11.08 -0.09
CA ALA A 98 -1.42 -11.55 -0.46
C ALA A 98 -0.74 -12.21 0.74
N VAL A 99 0.12 -13.16 0.47
CA VAL A 99 1.01 -13.77 1.47
C VAL A 99 2.44 -13.62 0.97
N THR A 100 3.30 -13.11 1.82
CA THR A 100 4.73 -13.04 1.55
C THR A 100 5.50 -13.91 2.54
N ASN A 101 6.61 -14.47 2.09
CA ASN A 101 7.54 -15.17 2.97
C ASN A 101 8.36 -14.19 3.81
N PHE A 102 9.23 -14.71 4.69
CA PHE A 102 10.02 -13.87 5.58
C PHE A 102 10.97 -12.90 4.86
N LYS A 103 11.46 -13.27 3.66
CA LYS A 103 12.22 -12.34 2.78
C LYS A 103 11.38 -11.22 2.18
N GLY A 104 10.06 -11.37 2.15
CA GLY A 104 9.12 -10.43 1.53
C GLY A 104 8.76 -10.78 0.09
N HIS A 105 9.14 -11.96 -0.41
CA HIS A 105 8.70 -12.42 -1.72
C HIS A 105 7.26 -12.91 -1.63
N THR A 106 6.43 -12.50 -2.58
CA THR A 106 5.04 -12.94 -2.67
C THR A 106 5.00 -14.45 -2.97
N VAL A 107 4.32 -15.19 -2.12
CA VAL A 107 4.10 -16.65 -2.26
C VAL A 107 2.81 -16.90 -3.01
N VAL A 108 1.73 -16.25 -2.60
CA VAL A 108 0.41 -16.35 -3.20
C VAL A 108 -0.32 -15.02 -3.06
N HIS A 109 -1.16 -14.71 -4.05
CA HIS A 109 -2.06 -13.57 -3.96
C HIS A 109 -3.34 -13.86 -4.72
N GLN A 110 -4.43 -13.21 -4.29
CA GLN A 110 -5.70 -13.20 -5.00
C GLN A 110 -6.38 -11.85 -4.82
N GLU A 111 -6.90 -11.34 -5.92
CA GLU A 111 -7.58 -10.06 -5.99
C GLU A 111 -9.09 -10.27 -6.06
N GLU A 112 -9.84 -9.28 -5.62
CA GLU A 112 -11.30 -9.15 -5.80
C GLU A 112 -12.12 -10.37 -5.32
N LEU A 113 -11.69 -11.02 -4.22
CA LEU A 113 -12.53 -12.04 -3.57
C LEU A 113 -13.83 -11.40 -3.08
N PRO A 114 -15.01 -11.94 -3.45
CA PRO A 114 -16.29 -11.38 -3.03
C PRO A 114 -16.42 -11.34 -1.51
N PHE A 115 -16.61 -10.14 -0.96
CA PHE A 115 -16.82 -9.91 0.46
C PHE A 115 -17.47 -8.54 0.64
N THR A 116 -18.52 -8.45 1.44
CA THR A 116 -19.17 -7.17 1.74
C THR A 116 -18.92 -6.79 3.18
N VAL A 117 -18.08 -5.80 3.41
CA VAL A 117 -17.81 -5.30 4.76
C VAL A 117 -18.98 -4.51 5.31
N GLN A 118 -19.35 -4.80 6.55
CA GLN A 118 -20.35 -4.06 7.33
C GLN A 118 -19.71 -3.54 8.62
N ASN A 119 -20.31 -2.49 9.20
CA ASN A 119 -19.85 -1.90 10.46
C ASN A 119 -20.35 -2.75 11.66
N SER A 120 -19.85 -3.97 11.80
CA SER A 120 -20.22 -4.90 12.87
C SER A 120 -19.11 -5.89 13.18
N GLU A 121 -19.00 -6.33 14.44
CA GLU A 121 -18.10 -7.42 14.85
C GLU A 121 -18.32 -8.70 14.02
N ALA A 122 -19.58 -9.04 13.73
CA ALA A 122 -19.92 -10.22 12.94
C ALA A 122 -19.24 -10.19 11.57
N SER A 123 -19.29 -9.05 10.86
CA SER A 123 -18.65 -8.90 9.55
C SER A 123 -17.12 -9.05 9.63
N PHE A 124 -16.49 -8.52 10.67
CA PHE A 124 -15.04 -8.66 10.85
C PHE A 124 -14.64 -10.07 11.31
N ARG A 125 -15.51 -10.81 11.99
CA ARG A 125 -15.31 -12.24 12.26
C ARG A 125 -15.41 -13.08 10.98
N GLU A 126 -16.34 -12.75 10.10
CA GLU A 126 -16.44 -13.34 8.77
C GLU A 126 -15.17 -13.05 7.93
N LEU A 127 -14.64 -11.81 8.00
CA LEU A 127 -13.37 -11.45 7.37
C LEU A 127 -12.23 -12.36 7.87
N CYS A 128 -12.09 -12.53 9.18
CA CYS A 128 -11.07 -13.41 9.75
C CYS A 128 -11.25 -14.88 9.29
N THR A 129 -12.48 -15.33 9.18
CA THR A 129 -12.80 -16.66 8.65
C THR A 129 -12.41 -16.81 7.18
N ALA A 130 -12.69 -15.79 6.36
CA ALA A 130 -12.30 -15.77 4.96
C ALA A 130 -10.77 -15.79 4.78
N ILE A 131 -10.04 -15.03 5.60
CA ILE A 131 -8.56 -15.02 5.61
C ILE A 131 -8.02 -16.41 5.97
N LYS A 132 -8.51 -17.01 7.06
CA LYS A 132 -8.08 -18.35 7.50
C LYS A 132 -8.37 -19.41 6.45
N LYS A 133 -9.56 -19.34 5.82
CA LYS A 133 -9.92 -20.25 4.72
C LYS A 133 -8.97 -20.10 3.54
N TYR A 134 -8.67 -18.86 3.14
CA TYR A 134 -7.72 -18.60 2.04
C TYR A 134 -6.33 -19.19 2.32
N LEU A 135 -5.82 -19.06 3.55
CA LEU A 135 -4.54 -19.66 3.95
C LEU A 135 -4.60 -21.19 3.84
N SER A 136 -5.64 -21.81 4.38
CA SER A 136 -5.83 -23.27 4.32
C SER A 136 -5.93 -23.78 2.89
N ASP A 137 -6.71 -23.11 2.03
CA ASP A 137 -6.90 -23.47 0.62
C ASP A 137 -5.57 -23.40 -0.18
N ASN A 138 -4.59 -22.60 0.30
CA ASN A 138 -3.27 -22.47 -0.29
C ASN A 138 -2.16 -23.24 0.48
N GLY A 139 -2.52 -24.12 1.41
CA GLY A 139 -1.58 -24.96 2.14
C GLY A 139 -0.68 -24.22 3.13
N ILE A 140 -1.11 -23.04 3.60
CA ILE A 140 -0.37 -22.23 4.58
C ILE A 140 -0.99 -22.45 5.97
N ASP A 141 -0.19 -22.96 6.92
CA ASP A 141 -0.62 -23.12 8.30
C ASP A 141 -0.69 -21.73 8.98
N PRO A 142 -1.85 -21.32 9.53
CA PRO A 142 -1.95 -20.09 10.29
C PRO A 142 -0.95 -19.94 11.44
N SER A 143 -0.45 -21.04 12.01
CA SER A 143 0.58 -21.01 13.05
C SER A 143 1.95 -20.56 12.57
N GLU A 144 2.20 -20.57 11.26
CA GLU A 144 3.41 -20.06 10.62
C GLU A 144 3.31 -18.58 10.25
N VAL A 145 2.13 -17.97 10.41
CA VAL A 145 1.93 -16.54 10.14
C VAL A 145 2.49 -15.73 11.31
N LEU A 146 3.44 -14.86 11.03
CA LEU A 146 4.10 -13.99 12.01
C LEU A 146 3.27 -12.75 12.34
N ALA A 147 2.66 -12.16 11.31
CA ALA A 147 1.75 -11.03 11.48
C ALA A 147 0.80 -10.89 10.30
N TYR A 148 -0.33 -10.24 10.57
CA TYR A 148 -1.32 -9.81 9.59
C TYR A 148 -1.29 -8.29 9.45
N GLY A 149 -1.34 -7.81 8.21
CA GLY A 149 -1.64 -6.43 7.85
C GLY A 149 -3.06 -6.35 7.29
N VAL A 150 -3.88 -5.45 7.79
CA VAL A 150 -5.26 -5.27 7.31
C VAL A 150 -5.47 -3.80 6.93
N ASN A 151 -5.66 -3.56 5.65
CA ASN A 151 -5.93 -2.21 5.14
C ASN A 151 -7.43 -1.97 5.12
N LEU A 152 -7.81 -0.79 5.54
CA LEU A 152 -9.19 -0.33 5.55
C LEU A 152 -9.29 1.02 4.85
N THR A 153 -10.34 1.17 4.05
CA THR A 153 -10.64 2.46 3.43
C THR A 153 -11.05 3.49 4.49
N GLY A 154 -10.59 4.72 4.34
CA GLY A 154 -10.92 5.83 5.22
C GLY A 154 -9.90 6.09 6.32
N ARG A 155 -10.32 6.70 7.43
CA ARG A 155 -9.40 7.21 8.46
C ARG A 155 -9.03 6.13 9.46
N VAL A 156 -7.77 5.74 9.44
CA VAL A 156 -7.18 4.73 10.32
C VAL A 156 -6.04 5.35 11.12
N ASN A 157 -6.10 5.23 12.44
CA ASN A 157 -4.97 5.52 13.31
C ASN A 157 -4.17 4.23 13.50
N ASN A 158 -3.02 4.15 12.86
CA ASN A 158 -2.17 2.97 12.83
C ASN A 158 -1.40 2.68 14.14
N GLU A 159 -1.35 3.66 15.06
CA GLU A 159 -0.71 3.49 16.38
C GLU A 159 -1.71 2.92 17.39
N THR A 160 -2.91 3.50 17.45
CA THR A 160 -3.94 3.06 18.38
C THR A 160 -4.79 1.90 17.87
N GLY A 161 -4.75 1.65 16.54
CA GLY A 161 -5.51 0.59 15.91
C GLY A 161 -7.00 0.86 15.73
N TYR A 162 -7.44 2.13 15.90
CA TYR A 162 -8.83 2.54 15.65
C TYR A 162 -9.05 2.89 14.18
N CYS A 163 -10.23 2.51 13.67
CA CYS A 163 -10.74 2.93 12.37
C CYS A 163 -12.00 3.79 12.58
N PHE A 164 -12.03 4.96 11.93
CA PHE A 164 -13.15 5.91 12.03
C PHE A 164 -14.15 5.80 10.87
N SER A 165 -14.00 4.79 10.03
CA SER A 165 -14.93 4.46 8.94
C SER A 165 -15.67 3.15 9.18
N TYR A 166 -15.07 2.24 9.95
CA TYR A 166 -15.62 0.96 10.32
C TYR A 166 -15.36 0.68 11.81
N PHE A 167 -16.12 -0.20 12.39
CA PHE A 167 -16.03 -0.56 13.82
C PHE A 167 -16.31 0.62 14.76
N ILE A 168 -17.20 1.51 14.28
CA ILE A 168 -17.57 2.74 14.99
C ILE A 168 -18.50 2.39 16.14
N GLY A 169 -18.22 2.94 17.33
CA GLY A 169 -19.04 2.72 18.54
C GLY A 169 -18.59 1.56 19.40
N GLU A 170 -17.55 0.84 19.02
CA GLU A 170 -16.94 -0.20 19.84
C GLU A 170 -15.93 0.40 20.82
N ASP A 171 -15.90 -0.11 22.06
CA ASP A 171 -15.01 0.38 23.12
C ASP A 171 -13.54 -0.02 22.93
N ARG A 172 -13.25 -0.86 21.92
CA ARG A 172 -11.92 -1.39 21.64
C ARG A 172 -11.46 -1.11 20.21
N PRO A 173 -10.14 -1.01 19.97
CA PRO A 173 -9.61 -0.87 18.62
C PRO A 173 -9.91 -2.11 17.78
N ILE A 174 -10.16 -1.89 16.47
CA ILE A 174 -10.36 -3.00 15.52
C ILE A 174 -9.13 -3.92 15.44
N SER A 175 -7.91 -3.37 15.59
CA SER A 175 -6.67 -4.18 15.62
C SER A 175 -6.66 -5.17 16.77
N ALA A 176 -7.16 -4.80 17.95
CA ALA A 176 -7.24 -5.70 19.10
C ALA A 176 -8.25 -6.82 18.87
N PHE A 177 -9.42 -6.52 18.29
CA PHE A 177 -10.41 -7.52 17.90
C PHE A 177 -9.82 -8.52 16.88
N LEU A 178 -9.20 -8.02 15.81
CA LEU A 178 -8.61 -8.87 14.79
C LEU A 178 -7.46 -9.73 15.33
N LYS A 179 -6.64 -9.18 16.24
CA LYS A 179 -5.57 -9.93 16.91
C LYS A 179 -6.11 -11.10 17.74
N GLU A 180 -7.20 -10.90 18.45
CA GLU A 180 -7.88 -11.95 19.20
C GLU A 180 -8.43 -13.04 18.26
N GLU A 181 -9.09 -12.66 17.17
CA GLU A 181 -9.68 -13.62 16.23
C GLU A 181 -8.62 -14.37 15.41
N LEU A 182 -7.55 -13.71 14.97
CA LEU A 182 -6.48 -14.32 14.15
C LEU A 182 -5.37 -14.99 14.96
N GLN A 183 -5.33 -14.78 16.30
CA GLN A 183 -4.34 -15.36 17.22
C GLN A 183 -2.89 -15.04 16.85
N ALA A 184 -2.64 -13.85 16.25
CA ALA A 184 -1.32 -13.35 15.87
C ALA A 184 -1.30 -11.83 15.91
N GLU A 185 -0.11 -11.21 15.76
CA GLU A 185 0.00 -9.75 15.66
C GLU A 185 -0.74 -9.23 14.44
N VAL A 186 -1.55 -8.18 14.65
CA VAL A 186 -2.33 -7.51 13.59
C VAL A 186 -2.02 -6.03 13.57
N PHE A 187 -1.68 -5.55 12.40
CA PHE A 187 -1.48 -4.12 12.13
C PHE A 187 -2.54 -3.63 11.15
N VAL A 188 -3.25 -2.59 11.53
CA VAL A 188 -4.22 -1.95 10.65
C VAL A 188 -3.62 -0.72 10.00
N GLU A 189 -4.03 -0.43 8.76
CA GLU A 189 -3.53 0.70 8.00
C GLU A 189 -4.61 1.26 7.08
N ASN A 190 -4.43 2.51 6.64
CA ASN A 190 -5.22 3.07 5.54
C ASN A 190 -4.76 2.46 4.20
N ASP A 191 -5.71 2.19 3.30
CA ASP A 191 -5.49 1.60 1.99
C ASP A 191 -4.44 2.35 1.15
N SER A 192 -4.58 3.66 0.99
CA SER A 192 -3.67 4.48 0.18
C SER A 192 -2.26 4.53 0.75
N ARG A 193 -2.10 4.55 2.08
CA ARG A 193 -0.78 4.47 2.72
C ARG A 193 -0.14 3.10 2.55
N ALA A 194 -0.92 2.04 2.64
CA ALA A 194 -0.41 0.69 2.39
C ALA A 194 0.03 0.52 0.93
N MET A 195 -0.78 0.98 -0.04
CA MET A 195 -0.41 0.98 -1.46
C MET A 195 0.88 1.77 -1.71
N THR A 196 1.01 2.94 -1.05
CA THR A 196 2.22 3.76 -1.11
C THR A 196 3.45 2.98 -0.67
N TYR A 197 3.35 2.29 0.47
CA TYR A 197 4.46 1.51 1.00
C TYR A 197 4.77 0.28 0.13
N GLY A 198 3.74 -0.36 -0.43
CA GLY A 198 3.90 -1.45 -1.38
C GLY A 198 4.69 -1.03 -2.62
N GLU A 199 4.32 0.09 -3.23
CA GLU A 199 5.01 0.65 -4.40
C GLU A 199 6.43 1.14 -4.07
N TYR A 200 6.63 1.63 -2.86
CA TYR A 200 7.95 2.06 -2.39
C TYR A 200 8.92 0.90 -2.19
N ILE A 201 8.46 -0.22 -1.61
CA ILE A 201 9.34 -1.37 -1.30
C ILE A 201 9.45 -2.38 -2.45
N CYS A 202 8.33 -2.65 -3.15
CA CYS A 202 8.24 -3.75 -4.12
C CYS A 202 7.86 -3.29 -5.53
N GLY A 203 7.52 -2.02 -5.71
CA GLY A 203 6.87 -1.54 -6.93
C GLY A 203 7.77 -0.73 -7.85
N VAL A 204 7.35 0.50 -8.10
CA VAL A 204 7.92 1.40 -9.11
C VAL A 204 9.04 2.30 -8.59
N ALA A 205 9.17 2.46 -7.27
CA ALA A 205 10.23 3.24 -6.67
C ALA A 205 11.60 2.54 -6.83
N ASN A 206 12.65 3.33 -6.99
CA ASN A 206 14.01 2.85 -7.19
C ASN A 206 14.98 3.78 -6.44
N ASN A 207 15.02 3.64 -5.12
CA ASN A 207 15.83 4.45 -4.19
C ASN A 207 15.40 5.91 -4.04
N GLU A 208 14.28 6.35 -4.59
CA GLU A 208 13.72 7.67 -4.33
C GLU A 208 13.40 7.80 -2.83
N LYS A 209 13.80 8.91 -2.19
CA LYS A 209 13.53 9.16 -0.77
C LYS A 209 12.22 9.93 -0.53
N ASN A 210 11.77 10.64 -1.55
CA ASN A 210 10.57 11.48 -1.48
C ASN A 210 9.62 11.07 -2.61
N MET A 211 8.52 10.41 -2.24
CA MET A 211 7.54 9.89 -3.19
C MET A 211 6.13 10.25 -2.73
N LEU A 212 5.29 10.69 -3.67
CA LEU A 212 3.86 10.82 -3.50
C LEU A 212 3.16 9.71 -4.28
N PHE A 213 2.28 8.97 -3.63
CA PHE A 213 1.42 7.99 -4.30
C PHE A 213 -0.02 8.48 -4.24
N VAL A 214 -0.64 8.65 -5.39
CA VAL A 214 -2.02 9.12 -5.52
C VAL A 214 -2.90 7.97 -5.92
N ASN A 215 -3.82 7.59 -5.04
CA ASN A 215 -4.76 6.49 -5.22
C ASN A 215 -6.08 7.01 -5.79
N VAL A 216 -6.28 6.86 -7.10
CA VAL A 216 -7.50 7.29 -7.79
C VAL A 216 -8.39 6.07 -8.02
N THR A 217 -9.29 5.84 -7.07
CA THR A 217 -10.31 4.78 -7.09
C THR A 217 -11.70 5.39 -7.18
N TRP A 218 -12.69 4.82 -6.52
CA TRP A 218 -14.00 5.48 -6.34
C TRP A 218 -13.85 6.82 -5.61
N GLY A 219 -12.99 6.89 -4.59
CA GLY A 219 -12.52 8.09 -3.93
C GLY A 219 -11.16 8.55 -4.44
N LEU A 220 -10.55 9.46 -3.71
CA LEU A 220 -9.22 10.01 -3.96
C LEU A 220 -8.41 10.07 -2.67
N GLY A 221 -7.38 9.25 -2.58
CA GLY A 221 -6.45 9.20 -1.44
C GLY A 221 -5.01 9.48 -1.86
N MET A 222 -4.15 9.70 -0.88
CA MET A 222 -2.72 9.86 -1.09
C MET A 222 -1.93 9.30 0.09
N GLY A 223 -0.79 8.70 -0.21
CA GLY A 223 0.24 8.46 0.78
C GLY A 223 1.54 9.12 0.37
N MET A 224 2.43 9.32 1.34
CA MET A 224 3.69 10.04 1.14
C MET A 224 4.84 9.28 1.78
N ILE A 225 5.94 9.14 1.04
CA ILE A 225 7.24 8.81 1.59
C ILE A 225 8.05 10.12 1.68
N ILE A 226 8.57 10.44 2.84
CA ILE A 226 9.41 11.61 3.11
C ILE A 226 10.69 11.12 3.79
N ASP A 227 11.85 11.46 3.24
CA ASP A 227 13.15 10.99 3.72
C ASP A 227 13.22 9.45 3.88
N GLY A 228 12.59 8.71 2.96
CA GLY A 228 12.56 7.24 2.96
C GLY A 228 11.58 6.63 3.96
N LYS A 229 10.71 7.42 4.59
CA LYS A 229 9.75 6.95 5.60
C LYS A 229 8.32 7.30 5.21
N LEU A 230 7.40 6.39 5.52
CA LEU A 230 5.97 6.64 5.34
C LEU A 230 5.51 7.74 6.31
N SER A 231 4.90 8.78 5.77
CA SER A 231 4.44 9.95 6.53
C SER A 231 3.03 9.72 7.06
N TYR A 232 2.87 9.77 8.37
CA TYR A 232 1.58 9.57 9.04
C TYR A 232 0.91 10.88 9.49
N GLY A 233 1.69 11.95 9.63
CA GLY A 233 1.25 13.13 10.39
C GLY A 233 1.12 12.80 11.88
N LYS A 234 0.57 13.73 12.66
CA LYS A 234 0.48 13.60 14.13
C LYS A 234 -0.39 12.42 14.59
N SER A 235 -1.49 12.15 13.90
CA SER A 235 -2.54 11.20 14.36
C SER A 235 -2.86 10.14 13.31
N GLY A 236 -2.00 9.94 12.32
CA GLY A 236 -2.22 8.97 11.26
C GLY A 236 -3.19 9.43 10.16
N TYR A 237 -3.40 10.74 9.98
CA TYR A 237 -4.38 11.28 9.01
C TYR A 237 -3.73 12.16 7.94
N SER A 238 -2.43 12.05 7.68
CA SER A 238 -1.81 12.74 6.56
C SER A 238 -2.26 12.14 5.22
N GLY A 239 -2.25 12.97 4.16
CA GLY A 239 -2.56 12.49 2.81
C GLY A 239 -4.03 12.58 2.41
N GLU A 240 -4.89 13.26 3.16
CA GLU A 240 -6.32 13.48 2.86
C GLU A 240 -6.52 14.47 1.68
N ILE A 241 -5.81 14.25 0.56
CA ILE A 241 -5.81 15.14 -0.60
C ILE A 241 -7.20 15.25 -1.24
N GLY A 242 -7.99 14.19 -1.19
CA GLY A 242 -9.36 14.20 -1.71
C GLY A 242 -10.21 15.31 -1.11
N HIS A 243 -9.92 15.71 0.13
CA HIS A 243 -10.63 16.77 0.84
C HIS A 243 -9.95 18.14 0.78
N PHE A 244 -8.92 18.27 -0.07
CA PHE A 244 -8.28 19.57 -0.32
C PHE A 244 -9.26 20.51 -1.06
N PRO A 245 -9.54 21.72 -0.52
CA PRO A 245 -10.55 22.63 -1.09
C PRO A 245 -9.98 23.39 -2.30
N LEU A 246 -9.87 22.71 -3.42
CA LEU A 246 -9.29 23.24 -4.67
C LEU A 246 -10.33 23.70 -5.69
N LEU A 247 -11.55 23.17 -5.59
CA LEU A 247 -12.59 23.39 -6.60
C LEU A 247 -13.54 24.48 -6.17
N ASP A 248 -13.87 25.35 -7.13
CA ASP A 248 -14.95 26.33 -6.97
C ASP A 248 -16.24 25.74 -7.55
N ASN A 249 -16.87 24.84 -6.76
CA ASN A 249 -18.14 24.20 -7.09
C ASN A 249 -19.00 23.98 -5.85
N ASP A 250 -20.31 23.87 -6.05
CA ASP A 250 -21.30 23.60 -5.00
C ASP A 250 -21.51 22.10 -4.73
N GLN A 251 -20.67 21.24 -5.30
CA GLN A 251 -20.79 19.79 -5.14
C GLN A 251 -20.45 19.40 -3.72
N ILE A 252 -21.42 18.82 -3.00
CA ILE A 252 -21.22 18.35 -1.65
C ILE A 252 -20.41 17.06 -1.68
N CYS A 253 -19.24 17.06 -1.06
CA CYS A 253 -18.43 15.87 -0.83
C CYS A 253 -19.07 15.00 0.28
N HIS A 254 -18.79 13.70 0.28
CA HIS A 254 -19.25 12.79 1.35
C HIS A 254 -18.77 13.20 2.75
N CYS A 255 -17.71 14.02 2.85
CA CYS A 255 -17.27 14.62 4.11
C CYS A 255 -18.16 15.77 4.62
N GLY A 256 -19.20 16.15 3.87
CA GLY A 256 -20.15 17.24 4.19
C GLY A 256 -19.68 18.63 3.77
N LYS A 257 -18.53 18.77 3.11
CA LYS A 257 -17.99 20.09 2.64
C LYS A 257 -18.11 20.22 1.13
N THR A 258 -18.01 21.45 0.63
CA THR A 258 -17.93 21.78 -0.80
C THR A 258 -16.49 22.07 -1.23
N GLY A 259 -16.22 22.05 -2.53
CA GLY A 259 -14.91 22.39 -3.10
C GLY A 259 -13.83 21.32 -2.93
N CYS A 260 -14.13 20.16 -2.37
CA CYS A 260 -13.17 19.07 -2.22
C CYS A 260 -12.69 18.55 -3.58
N LEU A 261 -11.38 18.34 -3.72
CA LEU A 261 -10.75 17.83 -4.95
C LEU A 261 -11.40 16.51 -5.42
N GLU A 262 -11.80 15.64 -4.49
CA GLU A 262 -12.46 14.37 -4.81
C GLU A 262 -13.70 14.53 -5.66
N THR A 263 -14.47 15.61 -5.49
CA THR A 263 -15.68 15.85 -6.29
C THR A 263 -15.40 16.16 -7.76
N GLY A 264 -14.15 16.37 -8.14
CA GLY A 264 -13.75 16.65 -9.53
C GLY A 264 -12.55 15.85 -10.03
N ALA A 265 -11.97 14.93 -9.21
CA ALA A 265 -10.77 14.19 -9.60
C ALA A 265 -10.75 12.75 -9.05
N SER A 266 -11.91 12.11 -8.94
CA SER A 266 -12.05 10.73 -8.46
C SER A 266 -12.89 9.88 -9.40
N GLY A 267 -12.95 8.56 -9.16
CA GLY A 267 -13.83 7.66 -9.90
C GLY A 267 -15.31 7.99 -9.73
N SER A 268 -15.73 8.44 -8.55
CA SER A 268 -17.11 8.90 -8.33
C SER A 268 -17.42 10.17 -9.12
N ALA A 269 -16.45 11.08 -9.29
CA ALA A 269 -16.57 12.25 -10.14
C ALA A 269 -16.68 11.84 -11.62
N ILE A 270 -15.85 10.89 -12.09
CA ILE A 270 -15.94 10.34 -13.45
C ILE A 270 -17.35 9.79 -13.69
N HIS A 271 -17.81 8.92 -12.82
CA HIS A 271 -19.12 8.28 -12.95
C HIS A 271 -20.27 9.32 -12.99
N ARG A 272 -20.24 10.27 -12.08
CA ARG A 272 -21.25 11.35 -12.01
C ARG A 272 -21.24 12.20 -13.29
N ILE A 273 -20.09 12.75 -13.67
CA ILE A 273 -19.96 13.64 -14.83
C ILE A 273 -20.35 12.90 -16.13
N PHE A 274 -19.91 11.67 -16.29
CA PHE A 274 -20.24 10.85 -17.45
C PHE A 274 -21.76 10.60 -17.54
N THR A 275 -22.38 10.22 -16.44
CA THR A 275 -23.82 9.96 -16.38
C THR A 275 -24.65 11.24 -16.60
N GLU A 276 -24.21 12.38 -16.08
CA GLU A 276 -24.83 13.68 -16.33
C GLU A 276 -24.81 14.03 -17.82
N LYS A 277 -23.66 13.86 -18.51
CA LYS A 277 -23.53 14.09 -19.94
C LYS A 277 -24.39 13.14 -20.80
N LEU A 278 -24.57 11.89 -20.40
CA LEU A 278 -25.52 10.98 -21.05
C LEU A 278 -26.96 11.48 -20.90
N ARG A 279 -27.37 11.97 -19.73
CA ARG A 279 -28.71 12.57 -19.51
C ARG A 279 -28.94 13.82 -20.36
N GLU A 280 -27.88 14.56 -20.64
CA GLU A 280 -27.89 15.73 -21.54
C GLU A 280 -27.96 15.32 -23.03
N GLY A 281 -27.99 14.03 -23.34
CA GLY A 281 -28.13 13.51 -24.70
C GLY A 281 -26.80 13.32 -25.45
N ARG A 282 -25.65 13.39 -24.77
CA ARG A 282 -24.35 13.07 -25.40
C ARG A 282 -24.30 11.59 -25.80
N ALA A 283 -23.80 11.29 -26.98
CA ALA A 283 -23.62 9.95 -27.48
C ALA A 283 -22.40 9.26 -26.87
N SER A 284 -22.52 7.97 -26.58
CA SER A 284 -21.44 7.11 -26.07
C SER A 284 -21.73 5.66 -26.47
N LEU A 285 -20.72 4.80 -26.45
CA LEU A 285 -20.88 3.33 -26.56
C LEU A 285 -21.80 2.77 -25.46
N LEU A 286 -21.89 3.45 -24.31
CA LEU A 286 -22.75 3.06 -23.19
C LEU A 286 -24.18 3.61 -23.26
N SER A 287 -24.54 4.36 -24.33
CA SER A 287 -25.89 4.98 -24.47
C SER A 287 -27.01 3.93 -24.47
N GLU A 288 -26.81 2.77 -25.08
CA GLU A 288 -27.83 1.70 -25.10
C GLU A 288 -28.07 1.12 -23.70
N LYS A 289 -26.99 0.85 -22.96
CA LYS A 289 -27.02 0.36 -21.56
C LYS A 289 -27.73 1.39 -20.66
N PHE A 290 -27.40 2.67 -20.83
CA PHE A 290 -28.01 3.78 -20.09
C PHE A 290 -29.53 3.90 -20.38
N ASN A 291 -29.94 3.83 -21.65
CA ASN A 291 -31.34 3.96 -22.05
C ASN A 291 -32.20 2.79 -21.59
N LYS A 292 -31.62 1.60 -21.40
CA LYS A 292 -32.28 0.43 -20.80
C LYS A 292 -32.45 0.54 -19.30
N GLY A 293 -31.87 1.57 -18.65
CA GLY A 293 -31.85 1.73 -17.19
C GLY A 293 -30.91 0.77 -16.47
N GLU A 294 -29.96 0.17 -17.18
CA GLU A 294 -28.95 -0.69 -16.60
C GLU A 294 -27.89 0.15 -15.87
N GLU A 295 -27.35 -0.37 -14.76
CA GLU A 295 -26.30 0.29 -14.00
C GLU A 295 -24.99 0.36 -14.81
N ILE A 296 -24.45 1.58 -14.97
CA ILE A 296 -23.12 1.80 -15.55
C ILE A 296 -22.12 1.84 -14.41
N SER A 297 -21.16 0.94 -14.40
CA SER A 297 -20.08 0.93 -13.43
C SER A 297 -18.92 1.84 -13.88
N LEU A 298 -18.03 2.19 -12.93
CA LEU A 298 -16.78 2.89 -13.26
C LEU A 298 -15.93 2.06 -14.24
N MET A 299 -15.93 0.75 -14.11
CA MET A 299 -15.19 -0.14 -15.02
C MET A 299 -15.76 -0.09 -16.45
N ASP A 300 -17.07 -0.02 -16.61
CA ASP A 300 -17.68 0.15 -17.96
C ASP A 300 -17.16 1.43 -18.63
N ILE A 301 -17.07 2.55 -17.87
CA ILE A 301 -16.56 3.82 -18.40
C ILE A 301 -15.07 3.70 -18.77
N LEU A 302 -14.25 3.06 -17.93
CA LEU A 302 -12.83 2.86 -18.21
C LEU A 302 -12.61 1.92 -19.41
N ASN A 303 -13.45 0.91 -19.59
CA ASN A 303 -13.43 0.05 -20.77
C ASN A 303 -13.81 0.86 -22.03
N ALA A 304 -14.84 1.70 -21.95
CA ALA A 304 -15.22 2.58 -23.05
C ALA A 304 -14.08 3.55 -23.46
N VAL A 305 -13.29 4.05 -22.50
CA VAL A 305 -12.06 4.81 -22.82
C VAL A 305 -11.09 3.99 -23.66
N ASN A 306 -10.87 2.74 -23.32
CA ASN A 306 -9.97 1.84 -24.05
C ASN A 306 -10.54 1.43 -25.43
N GLU A 307 -11.84 1.56 -25.61
CA GLU A 307 -12.56 1.39 -26.88
C GLU A 307 -12.73 2.70 -27.66
N GLU A 308 -11.98 3.75 -27.27
CA GLU A 308 -11.94 5.07 -27.91
C GLU A 308 -13.28 5.83 -27.89
N ASP A 309 -14.12 5.60 -26.88
CA ASP A 309 -15.36 6.37 -26.68
C ASP A 309 -15.03 7.85 -26.38
N VAL A 310 -15.49 8.73 -27.25
CA VAL A 310 -15.17 10.17 -27.20
C VAL A 310 -15.66 10.81 -25.89
N LEU A 311 -16.87 10.46 -25.43
CA LEU A 311 -17.42 11.02 -24.20
C LEU A 311 -16.62 10.57 -22.97
N ALA A 312 -16.26 9.27 -22.91
CA ALA A 312 -15.47 8.72 -21.83
C ALA A 312 -14.06 9.35 -21.79
N ILE A 313 -13.42 9.50 -22.96
CA ILE A 313 -12.11 10.17 -23.08
C ILE A 313 -12.19 11.62 -22.59
N GLU A 314 -13.16 12.43 -23.06
CA GLU A 314 -13.33 13.81 -22.63
C GLU A 314 -13.48 13.93 -21.09
N VAL A 315 -14.22 13.02 -20.48
CA VAL A 315 -14.40 13.01 -19.02
C VAL A 315 -13.06 12.71 -18.31
N ILE A 316 -12.32 11.72 -18.77
CA ILE A 316 -11.01 11.38 -18.20
C ILE A 316 -10.00 12.51 -18.37
N GLU A 317 -9.99 13.19 -19.52
CA GLU A 317 -9.12 14.36 -19.75
C GLU A 317 -9.43 15.51 -18.78
N GLY A 318 -10.70 15.78 -18.52
CA GLY A 318 -11.15 16.78 -17.55
C GLY A 318 -10.69 16.45 -16.13
N ILE A 319 -10.85 15.20 -15.73
CA ILE A 319 -10.38 14.66 -14.45
C ILE A 319 -8.85 14.76 -14.35
N GLY A 320 -8.13 14.35 -15.40
CA GLY A 320 -6.67 14.42 -15.47
C GLY A 320 -6.16 15.86 -15.33
N THR A 321 -6.80 16.81 -15.98
CA THR A 321 -6.48 18.24 -15.87
C THR A 321 -6.64 18.73 -14.42
N THR A 322 -7.75 18.37 -13.78
CA THR A 322 -8.05 18.76 -12.39
C THR A 322 -7.05 18.15 -11.41
N LEU A 323 -6.77 16.85 -11.56
CA LEU A 323 -5.78 16.15 -10.78
C LEU A 323 -4.37 16.75 -10.96
N GLY A 324 -3.99 17.06 -12.22
CA GLY A 324 -2.69 17.64 -12.54
C GLY A 324 -2.49 19.03 -11.92
N ARG A 325 -3.54 19.84 -11.80
CA ARG A 325 -3.48 21.13 -11.06
C ARG A 325 -3.19 20.93 -9.58
N ALA A 326 -3.83 19.95 -8.95
CA ALA A 326 -3.57 19.60 -7.55
C ALA A 326 -2.13 19.09 -7.36
N LEU A 327 -1.69 18.19 -8.24
CA LEU A 327 -0.33 17.64 -8.21
C LEU A 327 0.73 18.71 -8.44
N ALA A 328 0.50 19.71 -9.28
CA ALA A 328 1.40 20.85 -9.45
C ALA A 328 1.63 21.61 -8.13
N GLY A 329 0.56 21.83 -7.35
CA GLY A 329 0.66 22.41 -6.01
C GLY A 329 1.50 21.55 -5.05
N LEU A 330 1.28 20.25 -5.05
CA LEU A 330 2.04 19.32 -4.21
C LEU A 330 3.51 19.23 -4.62
N ILE A 331 3.80 19.22 -5.92
CA ILE A 331 5.17 19.25 -6.45
C ILE A 331 5.88 20.51 -5.96
N ASN A 332 5.23 21.68 -6.04
CA ASN A 332 5.81 22.93 -5.54
C ASN A 332 6.04 22.92 -4.02
N LEU A 333 5.22 22.18 -3.24
CA LEU A 333 5.32 22.16 -1.77
C LEU A 333 6.33 21.12 -1.26
N PHE A 334 6.37 19.94 -1.86
CA PHE A 334 7.13 18.80 -1.34
C PHE A 334 8.39 18.49 -2.16
N ASN A 335 8.51 19.01 -3.38
CA ASN A 335 9.60 18.69 -4.31
C ASN A 335 9.92 17.18 -4.34
N PRO A 336 8.95 16.30 -4.65
CA PRO A 336 9.16 14.87 -4.62
C PRO A 336 9.99 14.43 -5.83
N GLU A 337 10.79 13.38 -5.67
CA GLU A 337 11.53 12.72 -6.76
C GLU A 337 10.58 11.93 -7.67
N LEU A 338 9.49 11.40 -7.08
CA LEU A 338 8.54 10.55 -7.77
C LEU A 338 7.10 10.82 -7.36
N VAL A 339 6.22 10.98 -8.35
CA VAL A 339 4.76 10.93 -8.19
C VAL A 339 4.26 9.66 -8.87
N VAL A 340 3.56 8.81 -8.12
CA VAL A 340 2.96 7.57 -8.62
C VAL A 340 1.45 7.74 -8.68
N ILE A 341 0.87 7.46 -9.84
CA ILE A 341 -0.58 7.41 -10.03
C ILE A 341 -1.02 5.95 -10.00
N GLY A 342 -1.83 5.61 -9.02
CA GLY A 342 -2.38 4.28 -8.82
C GLY A 342 -3.91 4.29 -8.69
N GLY A 343 -4.47 3.15 -8.34
CA GLY A 343 -5.90 2.91 -8.30
C GLY A 343 -6.48 2.57 -9.68
N ILE A 344 -7.75 2.19 -9.69
CA ILE A 344 -8.43 1.67 -10.90
C ILE A 344 -8.46 2.67 -12.06
N VAL A 345 -8.52 3.98 -11.78
CA VAL A 345 -8.56 5.04 -12.82
C VAL A 345 -7.22 5.13 -13.57
N ALA A 346 -6.11 4.65 -13.00
CA ALA A 346 -4.83 4.56 -13.68
C ALA A 346 -4.87 3.64 -14.93
N ASN A 347 -5.89 2.79 -15.07
CA ASN A 347 -6.10 1.94 -16.25
C ASN A 347 -6.48 2.75 -17.51
N ALA A 348 -6.90 4.01 -17.37
CA ALA A 348 -7.08 4.92 -18.50
C ALA A 348 -5.76 5.38 -19.16
N ARG A 349 -4.60 5.02 -18.58
CA ARG A 349 -3.26 5.18 -19.14
C ARG A 349 -2.99 6.58 -19.69
N GLU A 350 -2.65 6.68 -20.98
CA GLU A 350 -2.24 7.95 -21.62
C GLU A 350 -3.37 8.99 -21.62
N TYR A 351 -4.64 8.57 -21.69
CA TYR A 351 -5.79 9.49 -21.63
C TYR A 351 -5.88 10.24 -20.28
N LEU A 352 -5.36 9.64 -19.20
CA LEU A 352 -5.20 10.30 -17.91
C LEU A 352 -3.86 11.03 -17.78
N LEU A 353 -2.76 10.40 -18.22
CA LEU A 353 -1.40 10.88 -17.97
C LEU A 353 -1.08 12.17 -18.73
N LEU A 354 -1.49 12.26 -19.99
CA LEU A 354 -1.17 13.43 -20.82
C LEU A 354 -1.79 14.73 -20.27
N PRO A 355 -3.09 14.79 -19.93
CA PRO A 355 -3.67 15.99 -19.32
C PRO A 355 -3.10 16.27 -17.92
N VAL A 356 -2.77 15.25 -17.12
CA VAL A 356 -2.07 15.42 -15.84
C VAL A 356 -0.72 16.11 -16.06
N LYS A 357 0.13 15.60 -16.95
CA LYS A 357 1.44 16.18 -17.25
C LYS A 357 1.32 17.61 -17.80
N SER A 358 0.39 17.85 -18.71
CA SER A 358 0.14 19.18 -19.28
C SER A 358 -0.23 20.19 -18.19
N ALA A 359 -1.13 19.81 -17.28
CA ALA A 359 -1.53 20.67 -16.18
C ALA A 359 -0.39 20.92 -15.17
N ILE A 360 0.40 19.89 -14.86
CA ILE A 360 1.59 20.03 -13.99
C ILE A 360 2.56 21.03 -14.62
N GLN A 361 2.90 20.89 -15.91
CA GLN A 361 3.80 21.83 -16.59
C GLN A 361 3.30 23.27 -16.59
N LYS A 362 1.97 23.45 -16.69
CA LYS A 362 1.34 24.77 -16.69
C LYS A 362 1.34 25.45 -15.32
N HIS A 363 1.27 24.67 -14.23
CA HIS A 363 0.96 25.19 -12.89
C HIS A 363 2.07 24.99 -11.85
N SER A 364 3.12 24.19 -12.14
CA SER A 364 4.28 24.04 -11.28
C SER A 364 5.45 24.91 -11.73
N LEU A 365 6.38 25.20 -10.81
CA LEU A 365 7.62 25.88 -11.13
C LEU A 365 8.52 24.95 -11.96
N ASN A 366 9.03 25.43 -13.09
CA ASN A 366 9.84 24.63 -14.01
C ASN A 366 11.07 23.98 -13.33
N LEU A 367 11.69 24.67 -12.37
CA LEU A 367 12.86 24.15 -11.67
C LEU A 367 12.49 22.95 -10.81
N VAL A 368 11.39 23.03 -10.07
CA VAL A 368 10.91 21.97 -9.19
C VAL A 368 10.38 20.78 -9.99
N ASN A 369 9.63 21.06 -11.07
CA ASN A 369 9.05 20.01 -11.92
C ASN A 369 10.12 19.15 -12.63
N LYS A 370 11.30 19.70 -12.91
CA LYS A 370 12.41 18.94 -13.54
C LYS A 370 12.95 17.83 -12.64
N ASP A 371 12.81 17.96 -11.33
CA ASP A 371 13.29 16.98 -10.35
C ASP A 371 12.28 15.85 -10.12
N THR A 372 11.04 16.00 -10.62
CA THR A 372 9.94 15.06 -10.36
C THR A 372 9.65 14.17 -11.57
N SER A 373 9.69 12.86 -11.37
CA SER A 373 9.19 11.86 -12.32
C SER A 373 7.73 11.51 -12.03
N ILE A 374 6.94 11.27 -13.08
CA ILE A 374 5.55 10.81 -12.93
C ILE A 374 5.42 9.44 -13.58
N LYS A 375 5.02 8.45 -12.78
CA LYS A 375 4.87 7.06 -13.22
C LYS A 375 3.53 6.49 -12.79
N PHE A 376 3.07 5.45 -13.48
CA PHE A 376 1.97 4.63 -12.99
C PHE A 376 2.42 3.60 -11.97
N SER A 377 1.52 3.18 -11.10
CA SER A 377 1.69 2.04 -10.21
C SER A 377 2.15 0.81 -11.02
N LYS A 378 3.19 0.14 -10.52
CA LYS A 378 3.69 -1.12 -11.09
C LYS A 378 2.95 -2.32 -10.53
N LEU A 379 2.56 -2.26 -9.26
CA LEU A 379 1.86 -3.36 -8.58
C LEU A 379 0.36 -3.38 -8.92
N GLY A 380 -0.23 -2.24 -9.32
CA GLY A 380 -1.67 -2.15 -9.60
C GLY A 380 -2.51 -2.54 -8.38
N ASP A 381 -3.49 -3.42 -8.56
CA ASP A 381 -4.39 -3.89 -7.49
C ASP A 381 -3.68 -4.73 -6.41
N LYS A 382 -2.46 -5.22 -6.67
CA LYS A 382 -1.62 -5.92 -5.68
C LYS A 382 -0.95 -4.98 -4.68
N ALA A 383 -0.90 -3.67 -4.97
CA ALA A 383 -0.18 -2.69 -4.14
C ALA A 383 -0.73 -2.66 -2.70
N GLY A 384 -2.06 -2.74 -2.53
CA GLY A 384 -2.71 -2.78 -1.22
C GLY A 384 -2.29 -3.99 -0.38
N PRO A 385 -2.60 -5.22 -0.78
CA PRO A 385 -2.28 -6.40 0.02
C PRO A 385 -0.77 -6.64 0.18
N ILE A 386 0.07 -6.37 -0.84
CA ILE A 386 1.53 -6.46 -0.72
C ILE A 386 2.04 -5.38 0.26
N GLY A 387 1.53 -4.16 0.17
CA GLY A 387 1.86 -3.08 1.10
C GLY A 387 1.53 -3.45 2.55
N ALA A 388 0.39 -4.09 2.79
CA ALA A 388 -0.01 -4.60 4.10
C ALA A 388 0.98 -5.66 4.63
N CYS A 389 1.43 -6.60 3.78
CA CYS A 389 2.47 -7.57 4.14
C CYS A 389 3.76 -6.85 4.54
N MET A 390 4.23 -5.90 3.72
CA MET A 390 5.49 -5.20 3.97
C MET A 390 5.41 -4.31 5.23
N LEU A 391 4.30 -3.62 5.44
CA LEU A 391 4.07 -2.83 6.66
C LEU A 391 4.04 -3.69 7.91
N SER A 392 3.31 -4.80 7.89
CA SER A 392 3.26 -5.72 9.04
C SER A 392 4.62 -6.33 9.35
N ARG A 393 5.40 -6.69 8.32
CA ARG A 393 6.79 -7.14 8.48
C ARG A 393 7.65 -6.06 9.12
N THR A 394 7.63 -4.85 8.58
CA THR A 394 8.46 -3.74 9.05
C THR A 394 8.12 -3.35 10.49
N LYS A 395 6.82 -3.28 10.83
CA LYS A 395 6.36 -2.99 12.20
C LYS A 395 6.74 -4.09 13.18
N LEU A 396 6.53 -5.37 12.83
CA LEU A 396 6.89 -6.51 13.69
C LEU A 396 8.39 -6.54 13.98
N LEU A 397 9.22 -6.25 12.98
CA LEU A 397 10.66 -6.22 13.10
C LEU A 397 11.21 -4.94 13.76
N GLY A 398 10.38 -3.90 13.96
CA GLY A 398 10.77 -2.62 14.53
C GLY A 398 11.73 -1.83 13.65
N LEU A 399 11.47 -1.80 12.34
CA LEU A 399 12.31 -1.16 11.33
C LEU A 399 11.76 0.19 10.82
N MET A 400 10.69 0.70 11.43
CA MET A 400 10.09 2.00 11.08
C MET A 400 10.71 3.14 11.84
#